data_3e5a5c1331d5118d6b1c6e58f360fb7f
#
_entry.id   3e5a5c1331d5118d6b1c6e58f360fb7f
#
_cell.length_a   1.000
_cell.length_b   1.000
_cell.length_c   1.000
_cell.angle_alpha   90.00
_cell.angle_beta   90.00
_cell.angle_gamma   90.00
#
_symmetry.space_group_name_H-M   'P 1'
#
loop_
_entity.id
_entity.type
_entity.pdbx_description
1 polymer ?
#
loop_
_entity_poly.entity_id
_entity_poly.type
_entity_poly.pdbx_seq_one_letter_code
_entity_poly.pdbx_strand_id
1 'polypeptide(L)'
;MANTTLRFGLAANRLHHETYGAAIFEWLECSAAGIRQLGIELHTVGRTYDAIQRSDLLEAYPGLIRYPYGREGGLMKLVARVTEGRDGASPFDGAIYLIDPVDPSSIFPEALALKRQCITHGRPFVSTLMGAIEWIEVERLSTGLDPNPALQPMFDFTGQTLAMIAHDALKDQMVQFASVHFDLLSRFAMRVGTGTTSSRLNELAWSRGWPGEQPWVQPYLSGPLGGDAQIAELVLERRCQRVIFFEDPHVARQHEADIQLLERAVRVVTDKASCIASPAVAHKWATAMARLA
;
A
#
# COMPACT_ATOMS: atom_id res chain seq x y z
N MET A 1 -15.51 -16.51 -17.27
CA MET A 1 -14.60 -16.76 -16.14
C MET A 1 -15.42 -16.58 -14.88
N ALA A 2 -15.37 -17.50 -13.92
CA ALA A 2 -16.10 -17.33 -12.64
C ALA A 2 -15.56 -16.08 -11.95
N ASN A 3 -16.47 -15.15 -11.65
CA ASN A 3 -16.13 -13.89 -10.98
C ASN A 3 -15.73 -14.25 -9.55
N THR A 4 -14.43 -14.40 -9.28
CA THR A 4 -13.93 -14.72 -7.95
C THR A 4 -14.13 -13.48 -7.08
N THR A 5 -14.97 -13.56 -6.06
CA THR A 5 -15.24 -12.46 -5.13
C THR A 5 -13.94 -12.03 -4.44
N LEU A 6 -13.60 -10.75 -4.54
CA LEU A 6 -12.45 -10.16 -3.82
C LEU A 6 -12.77 -10.03 -2.33
N ARG A 7 -11.81 -10.39 -1.47
CA ARG A 7 -11.97 -10.39 -0.01
C ARG A 7 -10.84 -9.64 0.67
N PHE A 8 -11.18 -8.63 1.46
CA PHE A 8 -10.19 -7.85 2.20
C PHE A 8 -10.46 -7.89 3.70
N GLY A 9 -9.39 -8.08 4.47
CA GLY A 9 -9.42 -7.75 5.90
C GLY A 9 -9.45 -6.24 6.07
N LEU A 10 -10.31 -5.72 6.96
CA LEU A 10 -10.44 -4.29 7.21
C LEU A 10 -10.35 -3.97 8.70
N ALA A 11 -9.45 -3.06 9.04
CA ALA A 11 -9.29 -2.50 10.37
C ALA A 11 -8.90 -1.02 10.30
N ALA A 12 -9.15 -0.28 11.37
CA ALA A 12 -8.68 1.09 11.54
C ALA A 12 -8.37 1.34 13.01
N ASN A 13 -7.30 2.07 13.30
CA ASN A 13 -7.05 2.59 14.64
C ASN A 13 -8.10 3.64 15.02
N ARG A 14 -8.16 3.97 16.30
CA ARG A 14 -9.18 4.83 16.89
C ARG A 14 -9.31 6.17 16.17
N LEU A 15 -8.21 6.84 15.91
CA LEU A 15 -8.15 8.12 15.19
C LEU A 15 -8.88 8.05 13.83
N HIS A 16 -8.79 6.92 13.16
CA HIS A 16 -9.31 6.74 11.80
C HIS A 16 -10.76 6.26 11.72
N HIS A 17 -11.49 6.17 12.85
CA HIS A 17 -12.91 5.75 12.84
C HIS A 17 -13.80 6.40 13.91
N GLU A 18 -13.30 7.27 14.79
CA GLU A 18 -14.11 7.85 15.89
C GLU A 18 -14.66 9.25 15.60
N THR A 19 -13.95 10.06 14.83
CA THR A 19 -14.31 11.46 14.58
C THR A 19 -14.90 11.65 13.19
N TYR A 20 -15.73 12.69 13.02
CA TYR A 20 -16.16 13.15 11.71
C TYR A 20 -14.93 13.54 10.88
N GLY A 21 -14.88 13.12 9.60
CA GLY A 21 -13.70 13.31 8.75
C GLY A 21 -12.55 12.33 9.04
N ALA A 22 -12.78 11.27 9.84
CA ALA A 22 -11.79 10.23 10.01
C ALA A 22 -11.55 9.46 8.70
N ALA A 23 -10.32 9.00 8.50
CA ALA A 23 -9.86 8.43 7.24
C ALA A 23 -10.73 7.28 6.69
N ILE A 24 -11.41 6.50 7.55
CA ILE A 24 -12.31 5.43 7.11
C ILE A 24 -13.51 6.00 6.33
N PHE A 25 -14.04 7.14 6.73
CA PHE A 25 -15.21 7.76 6.09
C PHE A 25 -14.80 8.42 4.77
N GLU A 26 -13.70 9.16 4.74
CA GLU A 26 -13.15 9.73 3.51
C GLU A 26 -12.83 8.62 2.47
N TRP A 27 -12.26 7.50 2.94
CA TRP A 27 -12.04 6.35 2.07
C TRP A 27 -13.33 5.81 1.48
N LEU A 28 -14.38 5.65 2.30
CA LEU A 28 -15.67 5.14 1.84
C LEU A 28 -16.38 6.12 0.91
N GLU A 29 -16.33 7.42 1.17
CA GLU A 29 -16.87 8.45 0.26
C GLU A 29 -16.28 8.32 -1.15
N CYS A 30 -14.98 8.08 -1.25
CA CYS A 30 -14.29 7.91 -2.53
C CYS A 30 -14.49 6.52 -3.16
N SER A 31 -14.68 5.48 -2.34
CA SER A 31 -14.50 4.08 -2.76
C SER A 31 -15.77 3.23 -2.71
N ALA A 32 -16.81 3.62 -1.99
CA ALA A 32 -18.02 2.79 -1.77
C ALA A 32 -18.68 2.35 -3.09
N ALA A 33 -18.72 3.22 -4.09
CA ALA A 33 -19.25 2.87 -5.42
C ALA A 33 -18.43 1.74 -6.07
N GLY A 34 -17.10 1.84 -6.03
CA GLY A 34 -16.19 0.82 -6.56
C GLY A 34 -16.28 -0.49 -5.78
N ILE A 35 -16.35 -0.43 -4.46
CA ILE A 35 -16.53 -1.60 -3.57
C ILE A 35 -17.81 -2.36 -3.94
N ARG A 36 -18.93 -1.64 -4.09
CA ARG A 36 -20.23 -2.23 -4.50
C ARG A 36 -20.17 -2.81 -5.92
N GLN A 37 -19.57 -2.09 -6.86
CA GLN A 37 -19.45 -2.50 -8.25
C GLN A 37 -18.63 -3.78 -8.42
N LEU A 38 -17.55 -3.92 -7.64
CA LEU A 38 -16.69 -5.10 -7.63
C LEU A 38 -17.22 -6.24 -6.75
N GLY A 39 -18.23 -5.99 -5.92
CA GLY A 39 -18.74 -6.98 -4.97
C GLY A 39 -17.69 -7.39 -3.91
N ILE A 40 -16.86 -6.44 -3.45
CA ILE A 40 -15.78 -6.72 -2.51
C ILE A 40 -16.33 -7.09 -1.14
N GLU A 41 -15.94 -8.25 -0.60
CA GLU A 41 -16.19 -8.59 0.80
C GLU A 41 -15.17 -7.90 1.72
N LEU A 42 -15.66 -7.09 2.66
CA LEU A 42 -14.88 -6.41 3.68
C LEU A 42 -15.06 -7.11 5.03
N HIS A 43 -14.08 -7.92 5.42
CA HIS A 43 -14.08 -8.63 6.70
C HIS A 43 -13.53 -7.71 7.79
N THR A 44 -14.42 -7.06 8.52
CA THR A 44 -14.15 -5.83 9.27
C THR A 44 -14.12 -6.06 10.77
N VAL A 45 -13.03 -5.64 11.44
CA VAL A 45 -12.88 -5.71 12.91
C VAL A 45 -13.94 -4.86 13.61
N GLY A 46 -14.50 -5.37 14.72
CA GLY A 46 -15.74 -4.91 15.34
C GLY A 46 -15.90 -3.40 15.49
N ARG A 47 -14.91 -2.65 16.03
CA ARG A 47 -15.04 -1.19 16.17
C ARG A 47 -15.11 -0.46 14.83
N THR A 48 -14.30 -0.88 13.87
CA THR A 48 -14.32 -0.34 12.51
C THR A 48 -15.65 -0.66 11.84
N TYR A 49 -16.15 -1.88 12.02
CA TYR A 49 -17.49 -2.26 11.54
C TYR A 49 -18.58 -1.37 12.12
N ASP A 50 -18.60 -1.19 13.45
CA ASP A 50 -19.60 -0.36 14.12
C ASP A 50 -19.55 1.11 13.65
N ALA A 51 -18.37 1.63 13.34
CA ALA A 51 -18.20 2.97 12.79
C ALA A 51 -18.79 3.09 11.39
N ILE A 52 -18.51 2.13 10.50
CA ILE A 52 -19.05 2.10 9.14
C ILE A 52 -20.56 1.98 9.16
N GLN A 53 -21.13 1.13 10.03
CA GLN A 53 -22.59 0.98 10.15
C GLN A 53 -23.29 2.28 10.58
N ARG A 54 -22.63 3.13 11.37
CA ARG A 54 -23.19 4.43 11.78
C ARG A 54 -23.08 5.52 10.72
N SER A 55 -22.27 5.34 9.68
CA SER A 55 -22.02 6.34 8.65
C SER A 55 -22.96 6.27 7.45
N ASP A 56 -23.77 5.22 7.35
CA ASP A 56 -24.65 4.92 6.21
C ASP A 56 -23.96 4.79 4.83
N LEU A 57 -22.62 4.98 4.76
CA LEU A 57 -21.88 4.95 3.50
C LEU A 57 -21.90 3.59 2.79
N LEU A 58 -21.99 2.50 3.55
CA LEU A 58 -22.19 1.15 3.05
C LEU A 58 -23.50 0.54 3.59
N GLU A 59 -24.57 1.36 3.70
CA GLU A 59 -25.88 0.90 4.15
C GLU A 59 -26.36 -0.31 3.35
N ALA A 60 -26.88 -1.33 4.05
CA ALA A 60 -27.38 -2.58 3.49
C ALA A 60 -26.41 -3.32 2.55
N TYR A 61 -25.10 -3.04 2.63
CA TYR A 61 -24.13 -3.75 1.79
C TYR A 61 -23.82 -5.14 2.34
N PRO A 62 -24.18 -6.22 1.63
CA PRO A 62 -24.06 -7.59 2.14
C PRO A 62 -22.59 -8.05 2.25
N GLY A 63 -21.66 -7.39 1.52
CA GLY A 63 -20.23 -7.67 1.58
C GLY A 63 -19.52 -7.07 2.81
N LEU A 64 -20.21 -6.31 3.67
CA LEU A 64 -19.64 -5.83 4.93
C LEU A 64 -19.84 -6.88 6.03
N ILE A 65 -18.78 -7.62 6.34
CA ILE A 65 -18.81 -8.78 7.23
C ILE A 65 -18.15 -8.44 8.57
N ARG A 66 -18.88 -8.64 9.66
CA ARG A 66 -18.41 -8.35 11.02
C ARG A 66 -17.44 -9.40 11.53
N TYR A 67 -16.30 -8.94 12.05
CA TYR A 67 -15.33 -9.72 12.84
C TYR A 67 -15.39 -9.30 14.33
N PRO A 68 -14.83 -10.11 15.25
CA PRO A 68 -14.75 -9.75 16.66
C PRO A 68 -13.99 -8.45 16.88
N TYR A 69 -14.16 -7.83 18.04
CA TYR A 69 -13.32 -6.69 18.43
C TYR A 69 -11.85 -7.06 18.52
N GLY A 70 -10.95 -6.08 18.40
CA GLY A 70 -9.50 -6.30 18.50
C GLY A 70 -9.12 -7.05 19.78
N ARG A 71 -9.65 -6.63 20.95
CA ARG A 71 -9.46 -7.30 22.24
C ARG A 71 -10.00 -8.74 22.32
N GLU A 72 -10.85 -9.13 21.39
CA GLU A 72 -11.43 -10.48 21.26
C GLU A 72 -10.73 -11.29 20.14
N GLY A 73 -9.57 -10.82 19.69
CA GLY A 73 -8.77 -11.48 18.68
C GLY A 73 -9.18 -11.19 17.23
N GLY A 74 -9.94 -10.09 16.98
CA GLY A 74 -10.38 -9.73 15.63
C GLY A 74 -9.23 -9.61 14.64
N LEU A 75 -8.14 -8.90 15.01
CA LEU A 75 -6.95 -8.80 14.16
C LEU A 75 -6.25 -10.15 13.95
N MET A 76 -6.15 -10.99 14.97
CA MET A 76 -5.59 -12.35 14.84
C MET A 76 -6.36 -13.20 13.83
N LYS A 77 -7.69 -13.06 13.81
CA LYS A 77 -8.52 -13.74 12.80
C LYS A 77 -8.27 -13.20 11.39
N LEU A 78 -8.02 -11.89 11.22
CA LEU A 78 -7.61 -11.35 9.92
C LEU A 78 -6.27 -11.94 9.48
N VAL A 79 -5.27 -12.01 10.38
CA VAL A 79 -3.96 -12.62 10.10
C VAL A 79 -4.11 -14.05 9.61
N ALA A 80 -4.89 -14.87 10.33
CA ALA A 80 -5.13 -16.27 9.95
C ALA A 80 -5.78 -16.41 8.57
N ARG A 81 -6.66 -15.47 8.20
CA ARG A 81 -7.38 -15.50 6.92
C ARG A 81 -6.54 -15.00 5.74
N VAL A 82 -5.44 -14.28 5.98
CA VAL A 82 -4.49 -13.93 4.91
C VAL A 82 -3.72 -15.17 4.46
N THR A 83 -3.45 -16.12 5.31
CA THR A 83 -2.66 -17.32 4.96
C THR A 83 -3.51 -18.35 4.20
N GLU A 84 -4.27 -19.13 4.91
CA GLU A 84 -5.26 -20.07 4.39
C GLU A 84 -6.43 -20.12 5.36
N GLY A 85 -7.65 -20.06 4.82
CA GLY A 85 -8.83 -20.22 5.67
C GLY A 85 -8.91 -21.64 6.23
N ARG A 86 -9.16 -21.79 7.54
CA ARG A 86 -9.64 -23.06 8.08
C ARG A 86 -10.93 -23.45 7.34
N ASP A 87 -11.17 -24.74 7.22
CA ASP A 87 -12.39 -25.31 6.69
C ASP A 87 -12.69 -24.98 5.20
N GLY A 88 -11.64 -24.81 4.38
CA GLY A 88 -11.79 -24.58 2.93
C GLY A 88 -12.27 -23.17 2.57
N ALA A 89 -12.29 -22.25 3.52
CA ALA A 89 -12.63 -20.87 3.24
C ALA A 89 -11.50 -20.17 2.43
N SER A 90 -11.87 -19.47 1.36
CA SER A 90 -10.91 -18.74 0.53
C SER A 90 -10.11 -17.72 1.35
N PRO A 91 -8.80 -17.63 1.13
CA PRO A 91 -7.98 -16.63 1.79
C PRO A 91 -8.34 -15.21 1.36
N PHE A 92 -7.91 -14.20 2.13
CA PHE A 92 -8.06 -12.79 1.73
C PHE A 92 -7.13 -12.44 0.57
N ASP A 93 -7.60 -11.56 -0.31
CA ASP A 93 -6.82 -10.99 -1.40
C ASP A 93 -5.91 -9.86 -0.92
N GLY A 94 -6.13 -9.35 0.29
CA GLY A 94 -5.32 -8.33 0.92
C GLY A 94 -5.88 -7.86 2.26
N ALA A 95 -5.25 -6.83 2.82
CA ALA A 95 -5.71 -6.17 4.03
C ALA A 95 -5.57 -4.65 3.93
N ILE A 96 -6.59 -3.94 4.41
CA ILE A 96 -6.59 -2.50 4.62
C ILE A 96 -6.63 -2.28 6.13
N TYR A 97 -5.57 -1.71 6.69
CA TYR A 97 -5.50 -1.36 8.10
C TYR A 97 -5.05 0.10 8.21
N LEU A 98 -5.98 1.01 8.37
CA LEU A 98 -5.68 2.44 8.56
C LEU A 98 -5.02 2.62 9.92
N ILE A 99 -3.72 2.89 9.89
CA ILE A 99 -2.86 2.89 11.07
C ILE A 99 -2.57 4.32 11.52
N ASP A 100 -2.90 4.61 12.78
CA ASP A 100 -2.37 5.76 13.50
C ASP A 100 -0.97 5.39 14.05
N PRO A 101 0.11 6.03 13.58
CA PRO A 101 1.47 5.68 13.97
C PRO A 101 1.82 6.01 15.43
N VAL A 102 0.94 6.72 16.16
CA VAL A 102 1.11 7.03 17.59
C VAL A 102 0.23 6.17 18.49
N ASP A 103 -0.73 5.41 17.94
CA ASP A 103 -1.53 4.46 18.71
C ASP A 103 -0.65 3.26 19.11
N PRO A 104 -0.51 2.93 20.41
CA PRO A 104 0.29 1.79 20.86
C PRO A 104 -0.12 0.46 20.22
N SER A 105 -1.38 0.29 19.83
CA SER A 105 -1.86 -0.94 19.19
C SER A 105 -1.29 -1.15 17.78
N SER A 106 -0.74 -0.10 17.16
CA SER A 106 -0.12 -0.18 15.84
C SER A 106 1.14 -1.06 15.79
N ILE A 107 1.79 -1.27 16.94
CA ILE A 107 2.98 -2.11 17.10
C ILE A 107 2.68 -3.45 17.78
N PHE A 108 1.42 -3.77 18.02
CA PHE A 108 1.06 -5.08 18.56
C PHE A 108 1.43 -6.20 17.59
N PRO A 109 1.75 -7.41 18.10
CA PRO A 109 2.14 -8.55 17.26
C PRO A 109 1.19 -8.84 16.12
N GLU A 110 -0.11 -8.63 16.32
CA GLU A 110 -1.14 -8.88 15.31
C GLU A 110 -1.03 -7.91 14.11
N ALA A 111 -0.74 -6.65 14.36
CA ALA A 111 -0.58 -5.64 13.31
C ALA A 111 0.65 -5.94 12.45
N LEU A 112 1.77 -6.26 13.10
CA LEU A 112 3.02 -6.64 12.44
C LEU A 112 2.88 -7.97 11.68
N ALA A 113 2.19 -8.95 12.28
CA ALA A 113 1.93 -10.24 11.66
C ALA A 113 1.02 -10.10 10.43
N LEU A 114 -0.01 -9.24 10.48
CA LEU A 114 -0.91 -9.00 9.35
C LEU A 114 -0.13 -8.47 8.14
N LYS A 115 0.71 -7.45 8.36
CA LYS A 115 1.61 -6.91 7.33
C LYS A 115 2.52 -8.01 6.77
N ARG A 116 3.26 -8.70 7.65
CA ARG A 116 4.20 -9.75 7.25
C ARG A 116 3.54 -10.84 6.42
N GLN A 117 2.36 -11.31 6.83
CA GLN A 117 1.64 -12.34 6.07
C GLN A 117 1.18 -11.83 4.70
N CYS A 118 0.70 -10.59 4.60
CA CYS A 118 0.38 -10.00 3.31
C CYS A 118 1.61 -9.97 2.39
N ILE A 119 2.76 -9.50 2.87
CA ILE A 119 4.00 -9.44 2.08
C ILE A 119 4.45 -10.85 1.67
N THR A 120 4.47 -11.81 2.59
CA THR A 120 4.88 -13.20 2.34
C THR A 120 4.04 -13.87 1.26
N HIS A 121 2.75 -13.56 1.22
CA HIS A 121 1.81 -14.13 0.24
C HIS A 121 1.59 -13.24 -1.00
N GLY A 122 2.40 -12.19 -1.18
CA GLY A 122 2.30 -11.27 -2.34
C GLY A 122 0.96 -10.54 -2.40
N ARG A 123 0.35 -10.24 -1.24
CA ARG A 123 -0.94 -9.56 -1.11
C ARG A 123 -0.75 -8.12 -0.63
N PRO A 124 -1.60 -7.18 -1.04
CA PRO A 124 -1.53 -5.81 -0.57
C PRO A 124 -1.76 -5.74 0.95
N PHE A 125 -0.88 -5.02 1.62
CA PHE A 125 -1.11 -4.47 2.94
C PHE A 125 -1.14 -2.96 2.83
N VAL A 126 -2.30 -2.39 2.99
CA VAL A 126 -2.54 -0.95 2.81
C VAL A 126 -2.77 -0.31 4.17
N SER A 127 -1.95 0.69 4.53
CA SER A 127 -2.00 1.28 5.88
C SER A 127 -2.28 2.79 5.91
N THR A 128 -2.59 3.40 4.75
CA THR A 128 -2.87 4.83 4.62
C THR A 128 -4.17 5.08 3.88
N LEU A 129 -4.77 6.24 4.08
CA LEU A 129 -5.98 6.68 3.36
C LEU A 129 -5.72 6.72 1.84
N MET A 130 -4.64 7.40 1.44
CA MET A 130 -4.26 7.50 0.03
C MET A 130 -4.11 6.12 -0.61
N GLY A 131 -3.37 5.22 0.04
CA GLY A 131 -3.19 3.86 -0.44
C GLY A 131 -4.50 3.07 -0.51
N ALA A 132 -5.42 3.27 0.44
CA ALA A 132 -6.71 2.58 0.45
C ALA A 132 -7.62 3.03 -0.70
N ILE A 133 -7.67 4.32 -1.02
CA ILE A 133 -8.37 4.85 -2.19
C ILE A 133 -7.74 4.30 -3.47
N GLU A 134 -6.42 4.43 -3.58
CA GLU A 134 -5.64 3.96 -4.73
C GLU A 134 -5.85 2.45 -4.97
N TRP A 135 -5.90 1.63 -3.91
CA TRP A 135 -6.01 0.19 -4.09
C TRP A 135 -7.38 -0.24 -4.63
N ILE A 136 -8.47 0.40 -4.23
CA ILE A 136 -9.79 0.12 -4.84
C ILE A 136 -9.79 0.48 -6.32
N GLU A 137 -9.10 1.56 -6.72
CA GLU A 137 -8.98 1.91 -8.14
C GLU A 137 -8.10 0.90 -8.91
N VAL A 138 -7.02 0.40 -8.29
CA VAL A 138 -6.21 -0.70 -8.85
C VAL A 138 -7.08 -1.93 -9.14
N GLU A 139 -7.95 -2.32 -8.21
CA GLU A 139 -8.86 -3.45 -8.42
C GLU A 139 -9.87 -3.16 -9.54
N ARG A 140 -10.44 -1.95 -9.60
CA ARG A 140 -11.36 -1.53 -10.68
C ARG A 140 -10.69 -1.63 -12.05
N LEU A 141 -9.53 -1.01 -12.20
CA LEU A 141 -8.76 -1.02 -13.44
C LEU A 141 -8.33 -2.44 -13.83
N SER A 142 -7.96 -3.27 -12.86
CA SER A 142 -7.57 -4.67 -13.11
C SER A 142 -8.71 -5.53 -13.66
N THR A 143 -9.96 -5.20 -13.36
CA THR A 143 -11.14 -5.89 -13.91
C THR A 143 -11.62 -5.33 -15.25
N GLY A 144 -10.96 -4.31 -15.77
CA GLY A 144 -11.30 -3.71 -17.05
C GLY A 144 -12.30 -2.54 -16.98
N LEU A 145 -12.64 -2.07 -15.77
CA LEU A 145 -13.48 -0.90 -15.58
C LEU A 145 -12.75 0.39 -15.98
N ASP A 146 -13.52 1.38 -16.39
CA ASP A 146 -12.98 2.70 -16.72
C ASP A 146 -12.45 3.42 -15.47
N PRO A 147 -11.41 4.27 -15.62
CA PRO A 147 -10.90 5.10 -14.54
C PRO A 147 -12.01 5.94 -13.88
N ASN A 148 -11.92 6.10 -12.55
CA ASN A 148 -12.80 7.04 -11.85
C ASN A 148 -12.32 8.48 -12.09
N PRO A 149 -13.09 9.33 -12.80
CA PRO A 149 -12.66 10.69 -13.11
C PRO A 149 -12.40 11.57 -11.87
N ALA A 150 -13.08 11.30 -10.76
CA ALA A 150 -12.89 12.03 -9.51
C ALA A 150 -11.51 11.79 -8.88
N LEU A 151 -10.86 10.65 -9.20
CA LEU A 151 -9.54 10.29 -8.70
C LEU A 151 -8.40 10.69 -9.64
N GLN A 152 -8.70 11.24 -10.82
CA GLN A 152 -7.68 11.61 -11.81
C GLN A 152 -6.57 12.51 -11.25
N PRO A 153 -6.84 13.55 -10.42
CA PRO A 153 -5.77 14.36 -9.84
C PRO A 153 -4.80 13.58 -8.94
N MET A 154 -5.28 12.51 -8.30
CA MET A 154 -4.46 11.64 -7.46
C MET A 154 -3.43 10.85 -8.29
N PHE A 155 -3.69 10.64 -9.58
CA PHE A 155 -2.86 9.87 -10.51
C PHE A 155 -2.11 10.74 -11.52
N ASP A 156 -2.04 12.04 -11.31
CA ASP A 156 -1.13 12.92 -12.06
C ASP A 156 0.31 12.75 -11.55
N PHE A 157 1.00 11.76 -12.10
CA PHE A 157 2.36 11.43 -11.71
C PHE A 157 3.39 12.50 -12.11
N THR A 158 3.04 13.39 -13.05
CA THR A 158 3.95 14.43 -13.55
C THR A 158 4.30 15.48 -12.49
N GLY A 159 3.49 15.59 -11.43
CA GLY A 159 3.75 16.43 -10.26
C GLY A 159 4.26 15.67 -9.03
N GLN A 160 4.51 14.35 -9.12
CA GLN A 160 4.77 13.50 -7.96
C GLN A 160 6.17 12.90 -7.95
N THR A 161 6.64 12.59 -6.75
CA THR A 161 7.89 11.86 -6.51
C THR A 161 7.59 10.43 -6.11
N LEU A 162 8.34 9.49 -6.70
CA LEU A 162 8.33 8.06 -6.40
C LEU A 162 9.64 7.66 -5.72
N ALA A 163 9.57 7.06 -4.54
CA ALA A 163 10.71 6.40 -3.91
C ALA A 163 10.76 4.91 -4.29
N MET A 164 11.93 4.42 -4.69
CA MET A 164 12.19 3.01 -5.01
C MET A 164 13.31 2.47 -4.14
N ILE A 165 12.94 1.56 -3.23
CA ILE A 165 13.82 0.99 -2.21
C ILE A 165 13.68 -0.52 -2.24
N ALA A 166 14.76 -1.25 -1.99
CA ALA A 166 14.71 -2.70 -1.89
C ALA A 166 15.74 -3.22 -0.90
N HIS A 167 15.38 -4.24 -0.12
CA HIS A 167 16.34 -5.06 0.61
C HIS A 167 17.31 -5.75 -0.37
N ASP A 168 18.48 -6.10 0.10
CA ASP A 168 19.55 -6.63 -0.74
C ASP A 168 19.10 -7.84 -1.57
N ALA A 169 18.38 -8.76 -0.96
CA ALA A 169 17.86 -9.96 -1.63
C ALA A 169 16.82 -9.66 -2.73
N LEU A 170 16.23 -8.47 -2.75
CA LEU A 170 15.15 -8.09 -3.65
C LEU A 170 15.56 -7.02 -4.69
N LYS A 171 16.82 -6.58 -4.69
CA LYS A 171 17.31 -5.58 -5.65
C LYS A 171 17.19 -6.02 -7.10
N ASP A 172 17.41 -7.29 -7.39
CA ASP A 172 17.22 -7.83 -8.75
C ASP A 172 15.76 -7.75 -9.18
N GLN A 173 14.83 -8.05 -8.29
CA GLN A 173 13.41 -7.93 -8.54
C GLN A 173 12.98 -6.46 -8.73
N MET A 174 13.59 -5.51 -8.01
CA MET A 174 13.36 -4.08 -8.21
C MET A 174 13.83 -3.63 -9.60
N VAL A 175 14.99 -4.07 -10.04
CA VAL A 175 15.49 -3.77 -11.40
C VAL A 175 14.59 -4.39 -12.47
N GLN A 176 14.14 -5.64 -12.27
CA GLN A 176 13.21 -6.29 -13.18
C GLN A 176 11.86 -5.55 -13.24
N PHE A 177 11.30 -5.18 -12.09
CA PHE A 177 10.10 -4.36 -11.99
C PHE A 177 10.23 -3.04 -12.76
N ALA A 178 11.31 -2.31 -12.51
CA ALA A 178 11.60 -1.06 -13.20
C ALA A 178 11.78 -1.25 -14.71
N SER A 179 12.40 -2.35 -15.11
CA SER A 179 12.56 -2.71 -16.53
C SER A 179 11.21 -2.92 -17.23
N VAL A 180 10.28 -3.63 -16.59
CA VAL A 180 8.94 -3.92 -17.17
C VAL A 180 8.07 -2.67 -17.24
N HIS A 181 8.16 -1.79 -16.23
CA HIS A 181 7.28 -0.64 -16.09
C HIS A 181 7.99 0.70 -16.32
N PHE A 182 9.09 0.69 -17.08
CA PHE A 182 9.97 1.84 -17.26
C PHE A 182 9.23 3.11 -17.70
N ASP A 183 8.33 2.98 -18.68
CA ASP A 183 7.61 4.12 -19.26
C ASP A 183 6.66 4.75 -18.22
N LEU A 184 5.91 3.92 -17.48
CA LEU A 184 5.07 4.40 -16.39
C LEU A 184 5.89 5.13 -15.32
N LEU A 185 6.97 4.49 -14.86
CA LEU A 185 7.82 5.04 -13.80
C LEU A 185 8.53 6.33 -14.25
N SER A 186 8.81 6.47 -15.54
CA SER A 186 9.40 7.68 -16.12
C SER A 186 8.43 8.87 -16.18
N ARG A 187 7.12 8.66 -15.99
CA ARG A 187 6.12 9.74 -15.90
C ARG A 187 6.21 10.53 -14.60
N PHE A 188 6.78 9.96 -13.55
CA PHE A 188 6.94 10.70 -12.30
C PHE A 188 7.90 11.87 -12.50
N ALA A 189 7.56 13.03 -11.89
CA ALA A 189 8.41 14.22 -11.92
C ALA A 189 9.82 13.90 -11.38
N MET A 190 9.89 13.11 -10.32
CA MET A 190 11.14 12.68 -9.70
C MET A 190 11.04 11.22 -9.24
N ARG A 191 12.14 10.51 -9.34
CA ARG A 191 12.34 9.18 -8.74
C ARG A 191 13.54 9.29 -7.80
N VAL A 192 13.38 8.76 -6.59
CA VAL A 192 14.44 8.74 -5.56
C VAL A 192 14.67 7.32 -5.08
N GLY A 193 15.82 7.02 -4.56
CA GLY A 193 16.10 5.70 -4.02
C GLY A 193 17.38 5.67 -3.20
N THR A 194 17.63 4.57 -2.49
CA THR A 194 18.77 4.43 -1.60
C THR A 194 19.95 3.70 -2.26
N GLY A 195 21.15 4.14 -1.98
CA GLY A 195 22.42 3.46 -2.22
C GLY A 195 22.53 2.68 -3.53
N THR A 196 22.85 1.41 -3.41
CA THR A 196 23.02 0.47 -4.53
C THR A 196 21.75 0.25 -5.35
N THR A 197 20.56 0.41 -4.78
CA THR A 197 19.30 0.31 -5.55
C THR A 197 19.25 1.39 -6.62
N SER A 198 19.56 2.64 -6.28
CA SER A 198 19.60 3.76 -7.23
C SER A 198 20.65 3.56 -8.32
N SER A 199 21.86 3.09 -7.96
CA SER A 199 22.93 2.83 -8.93
C SER A 199 22.49 1.83 -9.99
N ARG A 200 21.90 0.70 -9.57
CA ARG A 200 21.42 -0.35 -10.48
C ARG A 200 20.25 0.10 -11.37
N LEU A 201 19.35 0.92 -10.82
CA LEU A 201 18.25 1.50 -11.58
C LEU A 201 18.73 2.54 -12.61
N ASN A 202 19.76 3.30 -12.29
CA ASN A 202 20.40 4.22 -13.23
C ASN A 202 21.13 3.48 -14.35
N GLU A 203 21.86 2.41 -14.03
CA GLU A 203 22.49 1.53 -15.05
C GLU A 203 21.44 0.96 -16.02
N LEU A 204 20.29 0.50 -15.50
CA LEU A 204 19.18 0.07 -16.33
C LEU A 204 18.68 1.20 -17.25
N ALA A 205 18.49 2.40 -16.72
CA ALA A 205 17.96 3.53 -17.47
C ALA A 205 18.94 3.96 -18.58
N TRP A 206 20.21 4.04 -18.29
CA TRP A 206 21.25 4.36 -19.28
C TRP A 206 21.32 3.30 -20.39
N SER A 207 21.19 2.03 -20.06
CA SER A 207 21.13 0.97 -21.06
C SER A 207 19.90 1.07 -21.99
N ARG A 208 18.88 1.80 -21.58
CA ARG A 208 17.66 2.10 -22.34
C ARG A 208 17.69 3.46 -23.06
N GLY A 209 18.82 4.16 -23.00
CA GLY A 209 19.00 5.45 -23.68
C GLY A 209 18.55 6.66 -22.86
N TRP A 210 18.36 6.52 -21.54
CA TRP A 210 18.17 7.69 -20.67
C TRP A 210 19.42 8.59 -20.71
N PRO A 211 19.28 9.94 -20.81
CA PRO A 211 20.43 10.82 -20.89
C PRO A 211 21.38 10.65 -19.72
N GLY A 212 22.64 10.33 -19.99
CA GLY A 212 23.65 10.01 -18.96
C GLY A 212 24.07 11.19 -18.07
N GLU A 213 23.69 12.40 -18.44
CA GLU A 213 24.02 13.62 -17.69
C GLU A 213 23.16 13.79 -16.42
N GLN A 214 22.01 13.12 -16.34
CA GLN A 214 21.10 13.17 -15.21
C GLN A 214 20.73 11.75 -14.75
N PRO A 215 20.73 11.48 -13.43
CA PRO A 215 20.25 10.21 -12.93
C PRO A 215 18.75 10.05 -13.18
N TRP A 216 18.31 8.86 -13.62
CA TRP A 216 16.91 8.52 -13.72
C TRP A 216 16.26 8.42 -12.33
N VAL A 217 17.03 7.88 -11.37
CA VAL A 217 16.70 7.84 -9.94
C VAL A 217 17.73 8.67 -9.20
N GLN A 218 17.29 9.73 -8.52
CA GLN A 218 18.16 10.55 -7.66
C GLN A 218 18.64 9.70 -6.48
N PRO A 219 19.96 9.48 -6.32
CA PRO A 219 20.47 8.66 -5.24
C PRO A 219 20.49 9.40 -3.91
N TYR A 220 20.07 8.69 -2.87
CA TYR A 220 20.28 9.04 -1.46
C TYR A 220 21.32 8.11 -0.84
N LEU A 221 21.68 8.30 0.42
CA LEU A 221 22.59 7.41 1.12
C LEU A 221 22.05 5.97 1.12
N SER A 222 22.88 4.98 1.38
CA SER A 222 22.40 3.62 1.61
C SER A 222 21.56 3.57 2.90
N GLY A 223 20.61 2.62 3.00
CA GLY A 223 19.75 2.48 4.15
C GLY A 223 20.53 2.53 5.48
N PRO A 224 21.54 1.65 5.71
CA PRO A 224 22.37 1.65 6.92
C PRO A 224 23.13 2.94 7.21
N LEU A 225 23.27 3.81 6.24
CA LEU A 225 23.90 5.14 6.40
C LEU A 225 22.87 6.27 6.52
N GLY A 226 21.58 5.96 6.72
CA GLY A 226 20.52 6.93 6.91
C GLY A 226 19.73 7.31 5.65
N GLY A 227 19.91 6.61 4.53
CA GLY A 227 19.17 6.88 3.29
C GLY A 227 17.66 6.74 3.46
N ASP A 228 17.21 5.76 4.23
CA ASP A 228 15.79 5.56 4.52
C ASP A 228 15.21 6.71 5.35
N ALA A 229 16.00 7.27 6.29
CA ALA A 229 15.60 8.46 7.05
C ALA A 229 15.49 9.71 6.16
N GLN A 230 16.39 9.88 5.19
CA GLN A 230 16.33 10.99 4.22
C GLN A 230 15.06 10.90 3.35
N ILE A 231 14.68 9.69 2.91
CA ILE A 231 13.46 9.49 2.14
C ILE A 231 12.23 9.67 3.05
N ALA A 232 12.27 9.20 4.30
CA ALA A 232 11.20 9.42 5.27
C ALA A 232 10.94 10.91 5.52
N GLU A 233 11.99 11.73 5.56
CA GLU A 233 11.86 13.20 5.65
C GLU A 233 11.14 13.79 4.44
N LEU A 234 11.49 13.36 3.20
CA LEU A 234 10.77 13.79 2.00
C LEU A 234 9.28 13.45 2.05
N VAL A 235 8.95 12.28 2.59
CA VAL A 235 7.54 11.86 2.77
C VAL A 235 6.84 12.77 3.77
N LEU A 236 7.44 13.03 4.94
CA LEU A 236 6.89 13.92 5.96
C LEU A 236 6.68 15.36 5.46
N GLU A 237 7.59 15.83 4.61
CA GLU A 237 7.50 17.14 3.94
C GLU A 237 6.48 17.15 2.77
N ARG A 238 5.80 16.03 2.50
CA ARG A 238 4.86 15.84 1.38
C ARG A 238 5.50 16.01 0.00
N ARG A 239 6.80 15.84 -0.09
CA ARG A 239 7.60 15.90 -1.32
C ARG A 239 7.78 14.54 -1.99
N CYS A 240 7.41 13.44 -1.32
CA CYS A 240 7.36 12.10 -1.88
C CYS A 240 5.98 11.48 -1.58
N GLN A 241 5.22 11.20 -2.62
CA GLN A 241 3.83 10.74 -2.51
C GLN A 241 3.70 9.23 -2.62
N ARG A 242 4.65 8.56 -3.26
CA ARG A 242 4.61 7.10 -3.40
C ARG A 242 5.94 6.46 -3.04
N VAL A 243 5.83 5.38 -2.29
CA VAL A 243 6.97 4.56 -1.89
C VAL A 243 6.75 3.13 -2.40
N ILE A 244 7.67 2.62 -3.17
CA ILE A 244 7.76 1.20 -3.49
C ILE A 244 8.99 0.67 -2.76
N PHE A 245 8.75 -0.10 -1.70
CA PHE A 245 9.78 -0.66 -0.86
C PHE A 245 9.69 -2.19 -0.88
N PHE A 246 10.54 -2.86 -1.63
CA PHE A 246 10.55 -4.32 -1.65
C PHE A 246 11.17 -4.85 -0.37
N GLU A 247 10.30 -5.27 0.54
CA GLU A 247 10.68 -5.84 1.82
C GLU A 247 10.87 -7.36 1.71
N ASP A 248 11.97 -7.84 2.24
CA ASP A 248 12.16 -9.26 2.51
C ASP A 248 11.56 -9.59 3.90
N PRO A 249 10.45 -10.35 3.97
CA PRO A 249 9.81 -10.68 5.24
C PRO A 249 10.64 -11.63 6.12
N HIS A 250 11.76 -12.16 5.61
CA HIS A 250 12.65 -13.09 6.28
C HIS A 250 13.91 -12.41 6.84
N VAL A 251 14.18 -11.16 6.48
CA VAL A 251 15.30 -10.40 7.05
C VAL A 251 15.08 -10.19 8.54
N ALA A 252 16.01 -10.71 9.35
CA ALA A 252 15.98 -10.54 10.78
C ALA A 252 16.48 -9.16 11.19
N ARG A 253 15.69 -8.42 11.93
CA ARG A 253 15.95 -7.38 12.96
C ARG A 253 17.03 -6.29 12.73
N GLN A 254 18.02 -6.44 11.86
CA GLN A 254 19.13 -5.48 11.76
C GLN A 254 18.72 -4.14 11.10
N HIS A 255 17.67 -4.12 10.28
CA HIS A 255 17.16 -2.93 9.59
C HIS A 255 15.69 -2.62 9.93
N GLU A 256 15.14 -3.26 10.98
CA GLU A 256 13.72 -3.09 11.36
C GLU A 256 13.41 -1.64 11.74
N ALA A 257 14.35 -0.95 12.38
CA ALA A 257 14.16 0.44 12.79
C ALA A 257 14.02 1.40 11.60
N ASP A 258 14.81 1.20 10.55
CA ASP A 258 14.81 2.06 9.36
C ASP A 258 13.53 1.84 8.53
N ILE A 259 13.10 0.58 8.39
CA ILE A 259 11.84 0.20 7.76
C ILE A 259 10.66 0.84 8.49
N GLN A 260 10.63 0.69 9.81
CA GLN A 260 9.57 1.24 10.66
C GLN A 260 9.55 2.77 10.61
N LEU A 261 10.70 3.43 10.50
CA LEU A 261 10.80 4.88 10.36
C LEU A 261 10.11 5.36 9.08
N LEU A 262 10.44 4.75 7.94
CA LEU A 262 9.84 5.11 6.66
C LEU A 262 8.32 4.84 6.63
N GLU A 263 7.90 3.68 7.13
CA GLU A 263 6.47 3.36 7.24
C GLU A 263 5.72 4.33 8.16
N ARG A 264 6.35 4.70 9.29
CA ARG A 264 5.78 5.69 10.19
C ARG A 264 5.60 7.04 9.49
N ALA A 265 6.58 7.49 8.72
CA ALA A 265 6.48 8.71 7.93
C ALA A 265 5.31 8.68 6.95
N VAL A 266 5.16 7.58 6.20
CA VAL A 266 4.04 7.38 5.28
C VAL A 266 2.69 7.43 6.00
N ARG A 267 2.57 6.82 7.17
CA ARG A 267 1.33 6.80 7.98
C ARG A 267 1.00 8.15 8.62
N VAL A 268 2.00 8.96 8.96
CA VAL A 268 1.79 10.34 9.48
C VAL A 268 1.11 11.22 8.43
N VAL A 269 1.46 11.06 7.17
CA VAL A 269 0.86 11.81 6.05
C VAL A 269 -0.14 10.94 5.26
N THR A 270 -1.04 10.27 5.97
CA THR A 270 -1.92 9.21 5.49
C THR A 270 -2.73 9.57 4.24
N ASP A 271 -3.08 10.85 4.06
CA ASP A 271 -3.84 11.40 2.94
C ASP A 271 -2.96 11.81 1.75
N LYS A 272 -1.62 11.77 1.89
CA LYS A 272 -0.65 12.28 0.91
C LYS A 272 0.36 11.25 0.43
N ALA A 273 0.46 10.11 1.11
CA ALA A 273 1.43 9.10 0.74
C ALA A 273 0.87 7.68 0.79
N SER A 274 1.36 6.84 -0.12
CA SER A 274 1.12 5.39 -0.15
C SER A 274 2.44 4.61 -0.16
N CYS A 275 2.40 3.36 0.34
CA CYS A 275 3.54 2.46 0.32
C CYS A 275 3.13 1.07 -0.16
N ILE A 276 3.92 0.51 -1.07
CA ILE A 276 3.79 -0.85 -1.59
C ILE A 276 5.03 -1.64 -1.17
N ALA A 277 4.83 -2.77 -0.48
CA ALA A 277 5.90 -3.49 0.19
C ALA A 277 6.35 -4.78 -0.52
N SER A 278 5.70 -5.22 -1.59
CA SER A 278 6.08 -6.46 -2.27
C SER A 278 6.13 -6.35 -3.80
N PRO A 279 7.00 -7.12 -4.47
CA PRO A 279 7.10 -7.11 -5.94
C PRO A 279 5.78 -7.44 -6.65
N ALA A 280 5.06 -8.46 -6.20
CA ALA A 280 3.80 -8.89 -6.83
C ALA A 280 2.73 -7.78 -6.78
N VAL A 281 2.63 -7.10 -5.64
CA VAL A 281 1.70 -5.97 -5.45
C VAL A 281 2.10 -4.78 -6.31
N ALA A 282 3.40 -4.48 -6.41
CA ALA A 282 3.91 -3.40 -7.26
C ALA A 282 3.63 -3.66 -8.74
N HIS A 283 3.83 -4.88 -9.21
CA HIS A 283 3.51 -5.26 -10.60
C HIS A 283 2.01 -5.10 -10.90
N LYS A 284 1.12 -5.55 -10.00
CA LYS A 284 -0.33 -5.37 -10.16
C LYS A 284 -0.69 -3.89 -10.20
N TRP A 285 -0.16 -3.10 -9.26
CA TRP A 285 -0.35 -1.65 -9.23
C TRP A 285 0.10 -0.99 -10.52
N ALA A 286 1.33 -1.23 -10.96
CA ALA A 286 1.89 -0.59 -12.14
C ALA A 286 1.13 -0.98 -13.43
N THR A 287 0.70 -2.24 -13.55
CA THR A 287 -0.12 -2.71 -14.67
C THR A 287 -1.47 -1.98 -14.72
N ALA A 288 -2.11 -1.78 -13.57
CA ALA A 288 -3.35 -1.03 -13.49
C ALA A 288 -3.14 0.45 -13.82
N MET A 289 -2.11 1.08 -13.24
CA MET A 289 -1.80 2.51 -13.45
C MET A 289 -1.39 2.82 -14.90
N ALA A 290 -0.79 1.88 -15.62
CA ALA A 290 -0.49 2.06 -17.03
C ALA A 290 -1.73 2.24 -17.92
N ARG A 291 -2.92 1.88 -17.43
CA ARG A 291 -4.20 2.11 -18.13
C ARG A 291 -4.73 3.55 -18.00
N LEU A 292 -4.10 4.34 -17.14
CA LEU A 292 -4.41 5.78 -16.96
C LEU A 292 -3.60 6.67 -17.94
N ALA A 293 -2.85 6.05 -18.84
CA ALA A 293 -1.99 6.71 -19.82
C ALA A 293 -2.79 7.23 -21.03
#